data_635064611e13218af16293fa53dc1c75
#
_entry.id   635064611e13218af16293fa53dc1c75
#
_cell.length_a   1.000
_cell.length_b   1.000
_cell.length_c   1.000
_cell.angle_alpha   90.00
_cell.angle_beta   90.00
_cell.angle_gamma   90.00
#
_symmetry.space_group_name_H-M   'P 1'
#
loop_
_entity.id
_entity.type
_entity.pdbx_description
1 polymer ?
#
loop_
_entity_poly.entity_id
_entity_poly.type
_entity_poly.pdbx_seq_one_letter_code
_entity_poly.pdbx_strand_id
1 'polypeptide(L)'
;MASKNDINLTIIGNGSNLLVTDNGINGIVVKVNIKKFELEFSNDDVSLIVGAGNKLGEIAQKLLRNEITGFEFAAGIPGTIGGAVRMNAGAYGKEMKDIVETVKYMDYDGNIYEKSNKDLEFEYRKSMFAKNKFIILEAKLKLQKGNAQYIKDKMLEFEQSRKQKQPLEFPSAGSTFKRGTDFITAKLIDDA
;
A
#
# COMPACT_ATOMS: atom_id res chain seq x y z
N MET A 1 2.22 -27.19 1.12
CA MET A 1 1.04 -28.07 1.35
C MET A 1 -0.07 -27.73 0.33
N ALA A 2 -0.53 -26.50 0.21
CA ALA A 2 -1.56 -26.11 -0.77
C ALA A 2 -1.15 -26.45 -2.22
N SER A 3 0.05 -26.06 -2.66
CA SER A 3 0.58 -26.35 -4.00
C SER A 3 0.66 -27.85 -4.35
N LYS A 4 0.95 -28.70 -3.36
CA LYS A 4 1.01 -30.17 -3.56
C LYS A 4 -0.34 -30.85 -3.69
N ASN A 5 -1.40 -30.18 -3.28
CA ASN A 5 -2.77 -30.71 -3.28
C ASN A 5 -3.70 -29.96 -4.23
N ASP A 6 -3.15 -29.14 -5.12
CA ASP A 6 -3.88 -28.30 -6.08
C ASP A 6 -4.96 -27.40 -5.43
N ILE A 7 -4.69 -26.93 -4.21
CA ILE A 7 -5.59 -26.04 -3.48
C ILE A 7 -5.25 -24.59 -3.82
N ASN A 8 -6.24 -23.84 -4.28
CA ASN A 8 -6.09 -22.40 -4.56
C ASN A 8 -5.65 -21.65 -3.30
N LEU A 9 -4.64 -20.79 -3.43
CA LEU A 9 -4.15 -19.95 -2.35
C LEU A 9 -4.35 -18.48 -2.72
N THR A 10 -5.15 -17.77 -1.93
CA THR A 10 -5.40 -16.34 -2.09
C THR A 10 -4.73 -15.59 -0.95
N ILE A 11 -3.79 -14.71 -1.29
CA ILE A 11 -3.06 -13.88 -0.31
C ILE A 11 -3.72 -12.51 -0.24
N ILE A 12 -4.08 -12.08 0.98
CA ILE A 12 -4.70 -10.78 1.22
C ILE A 12 -3.96 -9.97 2.29
N GLY A 13 -4.05 -8.66 2.18
CA GLY A 13 -3.73 -7.73 3.26
C GLY A 13 -4.98 -7.42 4.09
N ASN A 14 -5.48 -6.18 4.00
CA ASN A 14 -6.71 -5.76 4.69
C ASN A 14 -8.00 -5.97 3.87
N GLY A 15 -7.92 -6.56 2.68
CA GLY A 15 -9.09 -6.79 1.82
C GLY A 15 -9.68 -5.53 1.16
N SER A 16 -9.08 -4.35 1.36
CA SER A 16 -9.64 -3.06 0.93
C SER A 16 -9.67 -2.81 -0.59
N ASN A 17 -9.13 -3.72 -1.39
CA ASN A 17 -9.15 -3.67 -2.86
C ASN A 17 -9.71 -4.97 -3.46
N LEU A 18 -10.61 -5.63 -2.74
CA LEU A 18 -11.25 -6.88 -3.16
C LEU A 18 -12.77 -6.72 -3.14
N LEU A 19 -13.41 -7.23 -4.17
CA LEU A 19 -14.84 -7.54 -4.18
C LEU A 19 -14.97 -9.06 -4.18
N VAL A 20 -15.61 -9.60 -3.16
CA VAL A 20 -15.86 -11.04 -3.01
C VAL A 20 -17.36 -11.28 -3.15
N THR A 21 -17.74 -12.25 -3.98
CA THR A 21 -19.15 -12.65 -4.12
C THR A 21 -19.65 -13.37 -2.88
N ASP A 22 -20.97 -13.50 -2.73
CA ASP A 22 -21.58 -14.17 -1.59
C ASP A 22 -21.19 -15.65 -1.46
N ASN A 23 -20.77 -16.28 -2.57
CA ASN A 23 -20.22 -17.64 -2.57
C ASN A 23 -18.82 -17.74 -1.95
N GLY A 24 -18.19 -16.61 -1.63
CA GLY A 24 -16.86 -16.57 -1.03
C GLY A 24 -15.73 -16.85 -2.02
N ILE A 25 -14.59 -17.25 -1.47
CA ILE A 25 -13.37 -17.59 -2.23
C ILE A 25 -13.09 -19.08 -2.04
N ASN A 26 -13.04 -19.82 -3.15
CA ASN A 26 -12.72 -21.24 -3.11
C ASN A 26 -11.21 -21.44 -2.85
N GLY A 27 -10.87 -22.20 -1.81
CA GLY A 27 -9.52 -22.52 -1.41
C GLY A 27 -9.12 -21.94 -0.04
N ILE A 28 -7.84 -21.68 0.15
CA ILE A 28 -7.28 -21.13 1.38
C ILE A 28 -7.03 -19.63 1.19
N VAL A 29 -7.59 -18.81 2.10
CA VAL A 29 -7.31 -17.38 2.17
C VAL A 29 -6.34 -17.12 3.31
N VAL A 30 -5.18 -16.54 2.98
CA VAL A 30 -4.14 -16.19 3.96
C VAL A 30 -4.05 -14.68 4.09
N LYS A 31 -4.36 -14.17 5.28
CA LYS A 31 -4.15 -12.76 5.63
C LYS A 31 -2.74 -12.55 6.15
N VAL A 32 -1.94 -11.76 5.44
CA VAL A 32 -0.59 -11.39 5.89
C VAL A 32 -0.69 -10.39 7.03
N ASN A 33 -0.13 -10.75 8.20
CA ASN A 33 -0.17 -9.93 9.42
C ASN A 33 1.22 -9.75 10.06
N ILE A 34 2.26 -9.61 9.26
CA ILE A 34 3.63 -9.36 9.74
C ILE A 34 3.71 -7.93 10.27
N LYS A 35 4.01 -7.77 11.58
CA LYS A 35 4.00 -6.49 12.31
C LYS A 35 5.40 -6.06 12.74
N LYS A 36 6.28 -5.81 11.77
CA LYS A 36 7.61 -5.26 11.99
C LYS A 36 7.56 -3.74 11.79
N PHE A 37 8.32 -2.96 12.55
CA PHE A 37 8.48 -1.52 12.39
C PHE A 37 9.82 -1.11 13.01
N GLU A 38 10.83 -0.90 12.19
CA GLU A 38 12.20 -0.58 12.61
C GLU A 38 12.67 0.66 11.84
N LEU A 39 13.23 1.63 12.57
CA LEU A 39 13.77 2.88 12.03
C LEU A 39 15.29 2.85 12.11
N GLU A 40 15.94 3.16 11.00
CA GLU A 40 17.39 3.36 10.90
C GLU A 40 17.64 4.81 10.46
N PHE A 41 18.48 5.52 11.20
CA PHE A 41 18.78 6.93 10.96
C PHE A 41 20.19 7.08 10.40
N SER A 42 20.33 7.87 9.31
CA SER A 42 21.62 8.25 8.74
C SER A 42 21.56 9.75 8.37
N ASN A 43 22.08 10.62 9.24
CA ASN A 43 21.92 12.06 9.15
C ASN A 43 20.43 12.47 9.09
N ASP A 44 20.00 13.05 7.96
CA ASP A 44 18.61 13.44 7.70
C ASP A 44 17.82 12.35 6.97
N ASP A 45 18.49 11.37 6.40
CA ASP A 45 17.83 10.20 5.79
C ASP A 45 17.36 9.22 6.87
N VAL A 46 16.18 8.68 6.65
CA VAL A 46 15.55 7.68 7.53
C VAL A 46 15.12 6.48 6.69
N SER A 47 15.61 5.30 7.03
CA SER A 47 15.10 4.05 6.49
C SER A 47 14.07 3.45 7.45
N LEU A 48 12.88 3.12 6.92
CA LEU A 48 11.88 2.36 7.67
C LEU A 48 11.79 0.94 7.09
N ILE A 49 12.08 -0.06 7.92
CA ILE A 49 11.80 -1.46 7.60
C ILE A 49 10.45 -1.83 8.21
N VAL A 50 9.49 -2.17 7.37
CA VAL A 50 8.10 -2.36 7.79
C VAL A 50 7.50 -3.64 7.25
N GLY A 51 6.91 -4.46 8.14
CA GLY A 51 6.25 -5.72 7.81
C GLY A 51 4.95 -5.51 7.05
N ALA A 52 4.69 -6.37 6.07
CA ALA A 52 3.62 -6.25 5.07
C ALA A 52 2.20 -6.12 5.66
N GLY A 53 1.97 -6.56 6.90
CA GLY A 53 0.68 -6.49 7.60
C GLY A 53 0.40 -5.17 8.34
N ASN A 54 1.35 -4.22 8.39
CA ASN A 54 1.10 -2.92 9.02
C ASN A 54 0.13 -2.09 8.18
N LYS A 55 -0.86 -1.47 8.82
CA LYS A 55 -1.80 -0.57 8.15
C LYS A 55 -1.14 0.77 7.84
N LEU A 56 -1.46 1.36 6.70
CA LEU A 56 -0.85 2.62 6.24
C LEU A 56 -1.11 3.78 7.20
N GLY A 57 -2.34 3.91 7.70
CA GLY A 57 -2.66 4.95 8.70
C GLY A 57 -1.90 4.78 10.02
N GLU A 58 -1.68 3.52 10.48
CA GLU A 58 -0.89 3.25 11.70
C GLU A 58 0.59 3.61 11.48
N ILE A 59 1.14 3.32 10.29
CA ILE A 59 2.50 3.72 9.91
C ILE A 59 2.62 5.25 9.92
N ALA A 60 1.70 5.96 9.25
CA ALA A 60 1.70 7.43 9.17
C ALA A 60 1.68 8.08 10.56
N GLN A 61 0.86 7.58 11.48
CA GLN A 61 0.80 8.09 12.86
C GLN A 61 2.09 7.83 13.65
N LYS A 62 2.74 6.68 13.44
CA LYS A 62 4.04 6.40 14.06
C LYS A 62 5.14 7.31 13.50
N LEU A 63 5.14 7.56 12.19
CA LEU A 63 6.10 8.45 11.53
C LEU A 63 5.93 9.91 11.99
N LEU A 64 4.69 10.39 12.11
CA LEU A 64 4.40 11.72 12.67
C LEU A 64 4.98 11.88 14.09
N ARG A 65 4.80 10.87 14.97
CA ARG A 65 5.35 10.90 16.33
C ARG A 65 6.87 10.89 16.39
N ASN A 66 7.53 10.40 15.35
CA ASN A 66 8.98 10.37 15.21
C ASN A 66 9.51 11.49 14.32
N GLU A 67 8.67 12.45 13.92
CA GLU A 67 9.03 13.60 13.08
C GLU A 67 9.64 13.18 11.72
N ILE A 68 9.08 12.14 11.10
CA ILE A 68 9.54 11.59 9.84
C ILE A 68 8.52 11.92 8.73
N THR A 69 8.97 12.60 7.69
CA THR A 69 8.19 13.06 6.53
C THR A 69 8.35 12.14 5.31
N GLY A 70 7.47 12.29 4.33
CA GLY A 70 7.51 11.59 3.03
C GLY A 70 6.43 10.52 2.89
N PHE A 71 5.67 10.22 3.96
CA PHE A 71 4.62 9.19 3.95
C PHE A 71 3.19 9.76 4.09
N GLU A 72 3.02 11.07 4.17
CA GLU A 72 1.74 11.76 4.45
C GLU A 72 0.65 11.39 3.44
N PHE A 73 1.02 11.22 2.16
CA PHE A 73 0.10 10.87 1.07
C PHE A 73 -0.62 9.54 1.30
N ALA A 74 0.00 8.64 2.06
CA ALA A 74 -0.53 7.30 2.31
C ALA A 74 -1.42 7.22 3.56
N ALA A 75 -1.44 8.26 4.41
CA ALA A 75 -2.14 8.24 5.71
C ALA A 75 -3.63 7.89 5.60
N GLY A 76 -4.30 8.40 4.56
CA GLY A 76 -5.73 8.17 4.30
C GLY A 76 -6.04 6.96 3.40
N ILE A 77 -5.04 6.26 2.86
CA ILE A 77 -5.27 5.10 2.00
C ILE A 77 -5.63 3.89 2.88
N PRO A 78 -6.80 3.25 2.68
CA PRO A 78 -7.13 2.03 3.41
C PRO A 78 -6.28 0.86 2.91
N GLY A 79 -5.77 0.05 3.83
CA GLY A 79 -4.99 -1.14 3.47
C GLY A 79 -3.72 -1.30 4.28
N THR A 80 -2.92 -2.30 3.90
CA THR A 80 -1.63 -2.61 4.51
C THR A 80 -0.50 -2.26 3.56
N ILE A 81 0.73 -2.10 4.09
CA ILE A 81 1.90 -1.77 3.28
C ILE A 81 2.17 -2.82 2.19
N GLY A 82 1.98 -4.12 2.47
CA GLY A 82 2.14 -5.16 1.45
C GLY A 82 1.13 -5.02 0.30
N GLY A 83 -0.14 -4.69 0.61
CA GLY A 83 -1.16 -4.40 -0.40
C GLY A 83 -0.86 -3.12 -1.18
N ALA A 84 -0.35 -2.08 -0.51
CA ALA A 84 0.03 -0.82 -1.12
C ALA A 84 1.20 -0.99 -2.11
N VAL A 85 2.23 -1.73 -1.73
CA VAL A 85 3.37 -2.08 -2.61
C VAL A 85 2.89 -2.88 -3.82
N ARG A 86 2.06 -3.91 -3.60
CA ARG A 86 1.49 -4.72 -4.70
C ARG A 86 0.79 -3.86 -5.76
N MET A 87 0.02 -2.87 -5.31
CA MET A 87 -0.79 -1.99 -6.15
C MET A 87 -0.08 -0.71 -6.55
N ASN A 88 1.17 -0.49 -6.17
CA ASN A 88 1.80 0.82 -6.27
C ASN A 88 0.81 1.93 -5.86
N ALA A 89 0.24 1.77 -4.66
CA ALA A 89 -0.80 2.67 -4.18
C ALA A 89 -0.28 4.10 -4.09
N GLY A 90 -1.11 5.05 -4.49
CA GLY A 90 -0.74 6.46 -4.47
C GLY A 90 -1.93 7.38 -4.37
N ALA A 91 -1.66 8.57 -3.86
CA ALA A 91 -2.59 9.68 -3.73
C ALA A 91 -1.80 11.00 -3.73
N TYR A 92 -2.46 12.10 -4.09
CA TYR A 92 -1.90 13.46 -4.01
C TYR A 92 -0.57 13.63 -4.77
N GLY A 93 -0.44 12.95 -5.92
CA GLY A 93 0.74 13.04 -6.79
C GLY A 93 1.93 12.17 -6.38
N LYS A 94 1.82 11.39 -5.30
CA LYS A 94 2.86 10.45 -4.86
C LYS A 94 2.36 9.01 -4.87
N GLU A 95 3.28 8.06 -5.04
CA GLU A 95 3.02 6.62 -5.08
C GLU A 95 4.05 5.85 -4.23
N MET A 96 3.78 4.56 -3.96
CA MET A 96 4.74 3.71 -3.22
C MET A 96 6.11 3.64 -3.89
N LYS A 97 6.17 3.64 -5.23
CA LYS A 97 7.43 3.65 -5.98
C LYS A 97 8.37 4.81 -5.60
N ASP A 98 7.82 5.93 -5.13
CA ASP A 98 8.61 7.14 -4.83
C ASP A 98 9.37 7.01 -3.50
N ILE A 99 8.97 6.07 -2.64
CA ILE A 99 9.54 5.88 -1.30
C ILE A 99 10.06 4.48 -1.03
N VAL A 100 9.64 3.46 -1.79
CA VAL A 100 10.14 2.09 -1.62
C VAL A 100 11.58 2.00 -2.09
N GLU A 101 12.46 1.47 -1.25
CA GLU A 101 13.86 1.17 -1.57
C GLU A 101 14.03 -0.29 -2.00
N THR A 102 13.62 -1.23 -1.13
CA THR A 102 13.62 -2.66 -1.42
C THR A 102 12.35 -3.32 -0.91
N VAL A 103 12.04 -4.51 -1.45
CA VAL A 103 10.95 -5.35 -0.97
C VAL A 103 11.47 -6.78 -0.79
N LYS A 104 11.27 -7.32 0.42
CA LYS A 104 11.49 -8.72 0.72
C LYS A 104 10.19 -9.49 0.53
N TYR A 105 10.25 -10.58 -0.21
CA TYR A 105 9.09 -11.39 -0.55
C TYR A 105 9.44 -12.87 -0.61
N MET A 106 8.43 -13.72 -0.62
CA MET A 106 8.53 -15.18 -0.67
C MET A 106 7.72 -15.71 -1.85
N ASP A 107 8.23 -16.75 -2.53
CA ASP A 107 7.43 -17.52 -3.47
C ASP A 107 6.55 -18.56 -2.73
N TYR A 108 5.73 -19.29 -3.47
CA TYR A 108 4.85 -20.31 -2.88
C TYR A 108 5.57 -21.61 -2.50
N ASP A 109 6.85 -21.75 -2.83
CA ASP A 109 7.71 -22.86 -2.42
C ASP A 109 8.47 -22.55 -1.13
N GLY A 110 8.42 -21.28 -0.66
CA GLY A 110 9.02 -20.82 0.59
C GLY A 110 10.40 -20.19 0.42
N ASN A 111 10.87 -19.99 -0.81
CA ASN A 111 12.13 -19.29 -1.04
C ASN A 111 11.95 -17.79 -0.84
N ILE A 112 12.90 -17.17 -0.13
CA ILE A 112 12.86 -15.73 0.18
C ILE A 112 13.79 -14.97 -0.75
N TYR A 113 13.30 -13.86 -1.26
CA TYR A 113 14.01 -12.98 -2.18
C TYR A 113 13.90 -11.54 -1.70
N GLU A 114 14.83 -10.70 -2.18
CA GLU A 114 14.77 -9.25 -2.03
C GLU A 114 15.07 -8.59 -3.37
N LYS A 115 14.30 -7.56 -3.72
CA LYS A 115 14.48 -6.77 -4.94
C LYS A 115 14.49 -5.29 -4.64
N SER A 116 15.33 -4.57 -5.39
CA SER A 116 15.37 -3.11 -5.35
C SER A 116 14.23 -2.49 -6.14
N ASN A 117 13.91 -1.24 -5.84
CA ASN A 117 12.82 -0.47 -6.48
C ASN A 117 12.80 -0.61 -8.01
N LYS A 118 13.95 -0.47 -8.68
CA LYS A 118 14.08 -0.54 -10.16
C LYS A 118 13.64 -1.87 -10.76
N ASP A 119 13.68 -2.97 -9.96
CA ASP A 119 13.38 -4.32 -10.40
C ASP A 119 11.93 -4.73 -10.02
N LEU A 120 11.16 -3.83 -9.39
CA LEU A 120 9.79 -4.09 -8.92
C LEU A 120 8.72 -3.79 -9.97
N GLU A 121 9.10 -3.32 -11.17
CA GLU A 121 8.21 -3.05 -12.30
C GLU A 121 7.00 -2.18 -11.90
N PHE A 122 7.23 -1.12 -11.14
CA PHE A 122 6.16 -0.24 -10.71
C PHE A 122 5.56 0.55 -11.89
N GLU A 123 4.27 0.35 -12.10
CA GLU A 123 3.43 1.10 -13.04
C GLU A 123 2.21 1.67 -12.30
N TYR A 124 1.35 2.41 -13.03
CA TYR A 124 0.09 2.89 -12.45
C TYR A 124 -0.78 1.72 -11.96
N ARG A 125 -1.03 1.68 -10.65
CA ARG A 125 -1.81 0.63 -9.96
C ARG A 125 -1.28 -0.79 -10.20
N LYS A 126 0.03 -0.95 -10.39
CA LYS A 126 0.64 -2.25 -10.67
C LYS A 126 2.09 -2.31 -10.17
N SER A 127 2.54 -3.52 -9.86
CA SER A 127 3.94 -3.91 -9.64
C SER A 127 4.14 -5.35 -10.12
N MET A 128 5.38 -5.86 -10.10
CA MET A 128 5.68 -7.26 -10.42
C MET A 128 4.83 -8.25 -9.62
N PHE A 129 4.41 -7.88 -8.41
CA PHE A 129 3.60 -8.73 -7.53
C PHE A 129 2.15 -8.89 -8.00
N ALA A 130 1.68 -8.10 -8.97
CA ALA A 130 0.33 -8.23 -9.52
C ALA A 130 0.17 -9.47 -10.40
N LYS A 131 1.24 -9.88 -11.09
CA LYS A 131 1.24 -10.99 -12.07
C LYS A 131 1.76 -12.30 -11.49
N ASN A 132 2.55 -12.24 -10.43
CA ASN A 132 3.29 -13.38 -9.91
C ASN A 132 2.70 -13.87 -8.58
N LYS A 133 2.87 -15.18 -8.32
CA LYS A 133 2.47 -15.82 -7.06
C LYS A 133 3.52 -15.57 -5.98
N PHE A 134 3.62 -14.32 -5.52
CA PHE A 134 4.54 -13.89 -4.48
C PHE A 134 3.79 -13.34 -3.27
N ILE A 135 4.40 -13.50 -2.10
CA ILE A 135 3.92 -13.00 -0.81
C ILE A 135 4.91 -11.95 -0.33
N ILE A 136 4.48 -10.69 -0.27
CA ILE A 136 5.30 -9.60 0.29
C ILE A 136 5.40 -9.81 1.80
N LEU A 137 6.62 -9.80 2.33
CA LEU A 137 6.92 -9.96 3.74
C LEU A 137 7.24 -8.62 4.40
N GLU A 138 8.15 -7.85 3.81
CA GLU A 138 8.64 -6.57 4.33
C GLU A 138 8.88 -5.60 3.18
N ALA A 139 8.79 -4.30 3.46
CA ALA A 139 9.27 -3.24 2.58
C ALA A 139 10.26 -2.36 3.34
N LYS A 140 11.35 -1.97 2.71
CA LYS A 140 12.24 -0.90 3.16
C LYS A 140 11.88 0.38 2.44
N LEU A 141 11.60 1.44 3.19
CA LEU A 141 11.20 2.75 2.68
C LEU A 141 12.29 3.77 2.97
N LYS A 142 12.57 4.64 1.98
CA LYS A 142 13.43 5.79 2.15
C LYS A 142 12.59 7.03 2.44
N LEU A 143 12.81 7.60 3.63
CA LEU A 143 12.09 8.75 4.16
C LEU A 143 13.10 9.78 4.68
N GLN A 144 12.65 10.87 5.27
CA GLN A 144 13.50 11.94 5.80
C GLN A 144 12.99 12.42 7.16
N LYS A 145 13.89 13.00 7.96
CA LYS A 145 13.49 13.80 9.12
C LYS A 145 12.68 15.01 8.65
N GLY A 146 11.70 15.40 9.44
CA GLY A 146 10.81 16.50 9.12
C GLY A 146 10.38 17.27 10.35
N ASN A 147 9.40 18.12 10.20
CA ASN A 147 8.78 18.87 11.27
C ASN A 147 7.39 18.30 11.58
N ALA A 148 7.12 17.97 12.84
CA ALA A 148 5.86 17.36 13.27
C ALA A 148 4.63 18.20 12.88
N GLN A 149 4.71 19.53 13.01
CA GLN A 149 3.59 20.41 12.66
C GLN A 149 3.31 20.36 11.15
N TYR A 150 4.35 20.47 10.33
CA TYR A 150 4.21 20.36 8.86
C TYR A 150 3.60 19.02 8.43
N ILE A 151 4.09 17.90 8.99
CA ILE A 151 3.58 16.55 8.70
C ILE A 151 2.10 16.46 9.06
N LYS A 152 1.74 16.94 10.26
CA LYS A 152 0.36 16.96 10.74
C LYS A 152 -0.55 17.78 9.85
N ASP A 153 -0.12 18.99 9.46
CA ASP A 153 -0.90 19.89 8.61
C ASP A 153 -1.13 19.27 7.22
N LYS A 154 -0.10 18.62 6.65
CA LYS A 154 -0.24 17.89 5.38
C LYS A 154 -1.20 16.71 5.48
N MET A 155 -1.14 15.92 6.55
CA MET A 155 -2.08 14.82 6.75
C MET A 155 -3.52 15.34 6.89
N LEU A 156 -3.73 16.46 7.59
CA LEU A 156 -5.05 17.10 7.73
C LEU A 156 -5.56 17.67 6.40
N GLU A 157 -4.70 18.33 5.61
CA GLU A 157 -5.03 18.82 4.27
C GLU A 157 -5.55 17.67 3.38
N PHE A 158 -4.83 16.57 3.37
CA PHE A 158 -5.22 15.39 2.58
C PHE A 158 -6.50 14.74 3.09
N GLU A 159 -6.69 14.66 4.40
CA GLU A 159 -7.93 14.16 4.99
C GLU A 159 -9.14 15.04 4.61
N GLN A 160 -9.01 16.35 4.70
CA GLN A 160 -10.05 17.32 4.32
C GLN A 160 -10.37 17.21 2.83
N SER A 161 -9.36 17.19 1.97
CA SER A 161 -9.55 17.00 0.51
C SER A 161 -10.28 15.69 0.19
N ARG A 162 -10.01 14.63 0.95
CA ARG A 162 -10.70 13.35 0.79
C ARG A 162 -12.17 13.44 1.21
N LYS A 163 -12.44 14.05 2.35
CA LYS A 163 -13.83 14.26 2.85
C LYS A 163 -14.67 15.09 1.88
N GLN A 164 -14.07 16.09 1.23
CA GLN A 164 -14.76 16.93 0.26
C GLN A 164 -15.07 16.21 -1.06
N LYS A 165 -14.20 15.26 -1.46
CA LYS A 165 -14.27 14.58 -2.78
C LYS A 165 -14.92 13.19 -2.74
N GLN A 166 -15.17 12.65 -1.55
CA GLN A 166 -15.70 11.29 -1.38
C GLN A 166 -16.80 11.30 -0.33
N PRO A 167 -17.95 10.65 -0.58
CA PRO A 167 -19.05 10.54 0.38
C PRO A 167 -18.68 9.49 1.45
N LEU A 168 -17.81 9.87 2.40
CA LEU A 168 -17.26 8.95 3.40
C LEU A 168 -18.29 8.47 4.42
N GLU A 169 -19.47 9.10 4.48
CA GLU A 169 -20.64 8.70 5.27
C GLU A 169 -21.31 7.43 4.73
N PHE A 170 -21.05 7.08 3.47
CA PHE A 170 -21.56 5.86 2.85
C PHE A 170 -20.49 4.80 2.70
N PRO A 171 -20.84 3.50 2.75
CA PRO A 171 -19.92 2.43 2.37
C PRO A 171 -19.43 2.61 0.94
N SER A 172 -18.12 2.50 0.73
CA SER A 172 -17.52 2.69 -0.59
C SER A 172 -16.55 1.54 -0.91
N ALA A 173 -16.68 0.97 -2.10
CA ALA A 173 -15.76 -0.03 -2.63
C ALA A 173 -14.52 0.62 -3.33
N GLY A 174 -14.40 1.95 -3.29
CA GLY A 174 -13.36 2.70 -4.00
C GLY A 174 -13.70 2.92 -5.47
N SER A 175 -12.70 3.35 -6.26
CA SER A 175 -12.90 3.60 -7.70
C SER A 175 -13.02 2.30 -8.47
N THR A 176 -14.16 2.09 -9.11
CA THR A 176 -14.45 0.91 -9.95
C THR A 176 -13.67 0.92 -11.26
N PHE A 177 -13.52 2.10 -11.87
CA PHE A 177 -12.85 2.26 -13.16
C PHE A 177 -11.45 2.82 -13.01
N LYS A 178 -10.53 2.36 -13.87
CA LYS A 178 -9.19 2.93 -13.96
C LYS A 178 -9.27 4.36 -14.52
N ARG A 179 -8.40 5.23 -14.04
CA ARG A 179 -8.20 6.55 -14.61
C ARG A 179 -7.60 6.41 -16.02
N GLY A 180 -8.10 7.19 -16.99
CA GLY A 180 -7.47 7.30 -18.29
C GLY A 180 -6.16 8.09 -18.25
N THR A 181 -5.42 8.08 -19.35
CA THR A 181 -4.17 8.86 -19.49
C THR A 181 -4.46 10.36 -19.49
N ASP A 182 -5.50 10.79 -20.19
CA ASP A 182 -5.81 12.20 -20.47
C ASP A 182 -7.12 12.68 -19.80
N PHE A 183 -7.79 11.81 -19.04
CA PHE A 183 -9.06 12.12 -18.38
C PHE A 183 -9.22 11.41 -17.03
N ILE A 184 -10.07 11.98 -16.18
CA ILE A 184 -10.49 11.39 -14.90
C ILE A 184 -11.82 10.70 -15.12
N THR A 185 -11.84 9.37 -15.16
CA THR A 185 -13.04 8.56 -15.44
C THR A 185 -14.21 8.91 -14.50
N ALA A 186 -13.94 9.09 -13.20
CA ALA A 186 -14.97 9.47 -12.23
C ALA A 186 -15.65 10.81 -12.58
N LYS A 187 -14.87 11.78 -13.09
CA LYS A 187 -15.41 13.06 -13.50
C LYS A 187 -16.28 12.93 -14.75
N LEU A 188 -15.87 12.11 -15.72
CA LEU A 188 -16.70 11.87 -16.91
C LEU A 188 -18.03 11.21 -16.58
N ILE A 189 -18.07 10.36 -15.55
CA ILE A 189 -19.31 9.73 -15.08
C ILE A 189 -20.18 10.74 -14.34
N ASP A 190 -19.57 11.63 -13.57
CA ASP A 190 -20.28 12.68 -12.80
C ASP A 190 -20.87 13.76 -13.72
N ASP A 191 -20.16 14.07 -14.80
CA ASP A 191 -20.55 15.06 -15.79
C ASP A 191 -21.60 14.54 -16.81
N ALA A 192 -21.90 13.22 -16.86
CA ALA A 192 -22.82 12.57 -17.80
C ALA A 192 -24.25 12.47 -17.27
#